data_d73a27454dfb97dc1d0a26c0f28c16b9
#
_entry.id   d73a27454dfb97dc1d0a26c0f28c16b9
#
_cell.length_a   1.000
_cell.length_b   1.000
_cell.length_c   1.000
_cell.angle_alpha   90.00
_cell.angle_beta   90.00
_cell.angle_gamma   90.00
#
_symmetry.space_group_name_H-M   'P 1'
#
loop_
_entity.id
_entity.type
_entity.pdbx_description
1 polymer ?
#
loop_
_entity_poly.entity_id
_entity_poly.type
_entity_poly.pdbx_seq_one_letter_code
_entity_poly.pdbx_strand_id
1 'polypeptide(L)'
;MMENFNKIVILVATHKPDKVYQDDIYTPIHVGRAVSKYKEEMAEIIGDDTGDNISEKNPFYCELTACYWAWKNLKNIEYVGLCHYRRYFEERITVKNIDHLLNSNYDIILPSAIHLPATLFYKFKGLTDEDRVIFFKVMEEFYPEYYETAVDYIMNGNKDYAFNMFFCSWKIFSQMMEFVFGFLSCTEKYVKLQPYTNGRRIFGYFSEYLIPIFCLKHRLRIKEVPIISMLQSEKPNYLVRKKKPCTLPLLPYWLTSGSIPE
;
A
#
# COMPACT_ATOMS: atom_id res chain seq x y z
N MET A 1 25.29 9.47 -4.28
CA MET A 1 25.35 9.96 -2.89
C MET A 1 24.18 9.34 -2.16
N MET A 2 24.40 8.58 -1.08
CA MET A 2 23.27 8.16 -0.21
C MET A 2 22.79 9.43 0.48
N GLU A 3 21.52 9.79 0.25
CA GLU A 3 20.89 10.85 1.00
C GLU A 3 20.83 10.43 2.47
N ASN A 4 21.22 11.35 3.38
CA ASN A 4 21.05 11.14 4.81
C ASN A 4 19.57 11.30 5.14
N PHE A 5 18.83 10.20 5.16
CA PHE A 5 17.47 10.20 5.68
C PHE A 5 17.47 10.44 7.19
N ASN A 6 16.50 11.18 7.67
CA ASN A 6 16.19 11.23 9.08
C ASN A 6 15.84 9.80 9.58
N LYS A 7 15.97 9.57 10.88
CA LYS A 7 15.58 8.28 11.50
C LYS A 7 14.13 7.88 11.24
N ILE A 8 13.32 8.81 10.78
CA ILE A 8 11.91 8.66 10.48
C ILE A 8 11.70 9.11 9.03
N VAL A 9 11.09 8.26 8.22
CA VAL A 9 10.79 8.58 6.83
C VAL A 9 9.40 8.09 6.44
N ILE A 10 8.62 8.95 5.79
CA ILE A 10 7.36 8.58 5.15
C ILE A 10 7.55 8.83 3.65
N LEU A 11 7.65 7.75 2.89
CA LEU A 11 7.74 7.83 1.45
C LEU A 11 6.39 8.26 0.87
N VAL A 12 6.42 9.27 0.00
CA VAL A 12 5.24 9.74 -0.72
C VAL A 12 5.33 9.27 -2.17
N ALA A 13 4.73 8.11 -2.44
CA ALA A 13 4.79 7.47 -3.76
C ALA A 13 4.12 8.35 -4.82
N THR A 14 4.90 8.73 -5.84
CA THR A 14 4.43 9.56 -6.95
C THR A 14 4.94 9.00 -8.28
N HIS A 15 4.07 8.87 -9.29
CA HIS A 15 4.42 8.28 -10.59
C HIS A 15 4.29 9.28 -11.75
N LYS A 16 3.91 10.51 -11.46
CA LYS A 16 3.79 11.61 -12.43
C LYS A 16 3.95 12.94 -11.73
N PRO A 17 4.28 14.01 -12.46
CA PRO A 17 4.37 15.36 -11.91
C PRO A 17 3.07 15.78 -11.23
N ASP A 18 3.18 16.23 -10.00
CA ASP A 18 2.08 16.76 -9.20
C ASP A 18 2.64 17.59 -8.04
N LYS A 19 1.76 18.33 -7.35
CA LYS A 19 2.12 19.01 -6.11
C LYS A 19 2.14 18.00 -4.98
N VAL A 20 3.33 17.63 -4.54
CA VAL A 20 3.54 16.64 -3.49
C VAL A 20 3.90 17.36 -2.19
N TYR A 21 3.35 16.89 -1.07
CA TYR A 21 3.75 17.38 0.25
C TYR A 21 5.13 16.82 0.61
N GLN A 22 6.00 17.67 1.10
CA GLN A 22 7.34 17.32 1.54
C GLN A 22 7.70 18.12 2.79
N ASP A 23 8.38 17.50 3.74
CA ASP A 23 9.03 18.09 4.91
C ASP A 23 10.17 17.18 5.39
N ASP A 24 10.62 17.38 6.64
CA ASP A 24 11.74 16.61 7.23
C ASP A 24 11.45 15.09 7.36
N ILE A 25 10.19 14.66 7.26
CA ILE A 25 9.74 13.26 7.42
C ILE A 25 9.12 12.74 6.12
N TYR A 26 8.33 13.56 5.44
CA TYR A 26 7.64 13.19 4.21
C TYR A 26 8.55 13.41 3.02
N THR A 27 8.98 12.31 2.40
CA THR A 27 9.92 12.31 1.29
C THR A 27 9.25 11.81 0.02
N PRO A 28 9.04 12.66 -0.99
CA PRO A 28 8.56 12.22 -2.30
C PRO A 28 9.52 11.21 -2.92
N ILE A 29 8.97 10.14 -3.51
CA ILE A 29 9.72 9.14 -4.27
C ILE A 29 9.04 8.87 -5.61
N HIS A 30 9.81 8.99 -6.70
CA HIS A 30 9.34 8.68 -8.05
C HIS A 30 9.32 7.17 -8.25
N VAL A 31 8.14 6.56 -8.14
CA VAL A 31 7.94 5.12 -8.29
C VAL A 31 7.86 4.71 -9.76
N GLY A 32 8.52 3.60 -10.10
CA GLY A 32 8.66 3.14 -11.47
C GLY A 32 9.52 4.06 -12.33
N ARG A 33 10.47 4.77 -11.73
CA ARG A 33 11.31 5.73 -12.45
C ARG A 33 12.05 5.09 -13.60
N ALA A 34 12.45 3.81 -13.50
CA ALA A 34 13.16 3.09 -14.57
C ALA A 34 12.36 3.05 -15.89
N VAL A 35 11.03 2.98 -15.81
CA VAL A 35 10.12 2.89 -16.97
C VAL A 35 9.23 4.13 -17.16
N SER A 36 9.49 5.18 -16.39
CA SER A 36 8.68 6.40 -16.40
C SER A 36 9.01 7.30 -17.58
N LYS A 37 8.00 7.82 -18.24
CA LYS A 37 8.14 8.89 -19.23
C LYS A 37 8.42 10.28 -18.62
N TYR A 38 8.28 10.39 -17.31
CA TYR A 38 8.47 11.64 -16.55
C TYR A 38 9.82 11.71 -15.84
N LYS A 39 10.78 10.87 -16.23
CA LYS A 39 12.09 10.76 -15.56
C LYS A 39 12.81 12.09 -15.47
N GLU A 40 12.87 12.83 -16.57
CA GLU A 40 13.51 14.14 -16.64
C GLU A 40 12.73 15.23 -15.87
N GLU A 41 11.40 15.25 -16.02
CA GLU A 41 10.54 16.24 -15.38
C GLU A 41 10.52 16.10 -13.84
N MET A 42 10.80 14.90 -13.33
CA MET A 42 10.83 14.58 -11.90
C MET A 42 12.26 14.28 -11.41
N ALA A 43 13.28 14.81 -12.07
CA ALA A 43 14.66 14.52 -11.73
C ALA A 43 15.06 14.96 -10.30
N GLU A 44 14.41 15.99 -9.76
CA GLU A 44 14.63 16.50 -8.40
C GLU A 44 14.08 15.58 -7.30
N ILE A 45 13.23 14.61 -7.65
CA ILE A 45 12.65 13.65 -6.71
C ILE A 45 13.49 12.38 -6.73
N ILE A 46 13.81 11.84 -5.54
CA ILE A 46 14.50 10.55 -5.46
C ILE A 46 13.73 9.48 -6.26
N GLY A 47 14.48 8.63 -6.97
CA GLY A 47 13.87 7.53 -7.72
C GLY A 47 14.02 6.20 -7.00
N ASP A 48 13.06 5.33 -7.22
CA ASP A 48 13.10 3.94 -6.76
C ASP A 48 13.95 3.02 -7.64
N ASP A 49 14.71 3.60 -8.60
CA ASP A 49 15.55 2.90 -9.58
C ASP A 49 17.05 2.87 -9.20
N THR A 50 17.38 3.16 -7.94
CA THR A 50 18.76 3.14 -7.43
C THR A 50 19.01 1.95 -6.52
N GLY A 51 20.27 1.50 -6.41
CA GLY A 51 20.63 0.37 -5.55
C GLY A 51 19.88 -0.92 -5.89
N ASP A 52 19.58 -1.73 -4.88
CA ASP A 52 18.74 -2.93 -5.06
C ASP A 52 17.28 -2.50 -5.21
N ASN A 53 16.68 -2.75 -6.37
CA ASN A 53 15.37 -2.24 -6.72
C ASN A 53 14.61 -3.15 -7.68
N ILE A 54 13.29 -2.89 -7.77
CA ILE A 54 12.36 -3.52 -8.70
C ILE A 54 11.57 -2.46 -9.48
N SER A 55 12.18 -1.29 -9.74
CA SER A 55 11.51 -0.14 -10.36
C SER A 55 10.85 -0.47 -11.70
N GLU A 56 11.46 -1.33 -12.51
CA GLU A 56 10.91 -1.79 -13.80
C GLU A 56 9.58 -2.57 -13.63
N LYS A 57 9.35 -3.17 -12.46
CA LYS A 57 8.13 -3.92 -12.15
C LYS A 57 6.97 -3.04 -11.69
N ASN A 58 7.14 -1.72 -11.61
CA ASN A 58 6.11 -0.80 -11.14
C ASN A 58 4.74 -0.95 -11.84
N PRO A 59 4.64 -1.23 -13.14
CA PRO A 59 3.34 -1.47 -13.78
C PRO A 59 2.50 -2.57 -13.13
N PHE A 60 3.14 -3.50 -12.41
CA PHE A 60 2.53 -4.66 -11.76
C PHE A 60 2.49 -4.53 -10.23
N TYR A 61 3.56 -3.96 -9.65
CA TYR A 61 3.77 -3.80 -8.21
C TYR A 61 3.29 -2.45 -7.66
N CYS A 62 3.02 -1.48 -8.53
CA CYS A 62 2.58 -0.13 -8.15
C CYS A 62 3.53 0.53 -7.14
N GLU A 63 2.99 1.14 -6.08
CA GLU A 63 3.72 1.80 -5.01
C GLU A 63 4.65 0.89 -4.21
N LEU A 64 4.48 -0.41 -4.31
CA LEU A 64 5.35 -1.37 -3.63
C LEU A 64 6.80 -1.30 -4.08
N THR A 65 7.08 -0.78 -5.29
CA THR A 65 8.46 -0.57 -5.74
C THR A 65 9.21 0.40 -4.83
N ALA A 66 8.53 1.40 -4.27
CA ALA A 66 9.09 2.26 -3.23
C ALA A 66 9.34 1.51 -1.92
N CYS A 67 8.41 0.62 -1.52
CA CYS A 67 8.58 -0.21 -0.31
C CYS A 67 9.79 -1.14 -0.45
N TYR A 68 9.94 -1.79 -1.60
CA TYR A 68 11.09 -2.65 -1.88
C TYR A 68 12.39 -1.86 -1.83
N TRP A 69 12.44 -0.71 -2.53
CA TRP A 69 13.60 0.16 -2.53
C TRP A 69 13.97 0.60 -1.10
N ALA A 70 13.00 1.03 -0.31
CA ALA A 70 13.21 1.43 1.08
C ALA A 70 13.79 0.27 1.91
N TRP A 71 13.19 -0.91 1.82
CA TRP A 71 13.62 -2.10 2.55
C TRP A 71 15.06 -2.50 2.26
N LYS A 72 15.47 -2.40 0.99
CA LYS A 72 16.83 -2.80 0.55
C LYS A 72 17.88 -1.74 0.76
N ASN A 73 17.54 -0.46 0.64
CA ASN A 73 18.54 0.61 0.53
C ASN A 73 18.60 1.53 1.76
N LEU A 74 17.50 1.73 2.49
CA LEU A 74 17.52 2.61 3.67
C LEU A 74 18.29 1.97 4.82
N LYS A 75 19.04 2.80 5.55
CA LYS A 75 19.84 2.38 6.72
C LYS A 75 19.57 3.32 7.88
N ASN A 76 19.72 2.81 9.10
CA ASN A 76 19.59 3.58 10.34
C ASN A 76 18.21 4.26 10.52
N ILE A 77 17.16 3.66 9.98
CA ILE A 77 15.78 4.12 10.11
C ILE A 77 15.14 3.48 11.37
N GLU A 78 14.44 4.29 12.14
CA GLU A 78 13.67 3.85 13.31
C GLU A 78 12.21 3.61 12.95
N TYR A 79 11.62 4.52 12.14
CA TYR A 79 10.23 4.43 11.69
C TYR A 79 10.12 4.72 10.20
N VAL A 80 9.21 3.99 9.54
CA VAL A 80 8.96 4.15 8.12
C VAL A 80 7.47 4.09 7.82
N GLY A 81 7.05 4.84 6.82
CA GLY A 81 5.69 4.83 6.32
C GLY A 81 5.60 5.00 4.82
N LEU A 82 4.43 4.74 4.30
CA LEU A 82 4.07 4.97 2.90
C LEU A 82 2.77 5.77 2.82
N CYS A 83 2.82 6.83 2.04
CA CYS A 83 1.68 7.62 1.59
C CYS A 83 1.68 7.71 0.06
N HIS A 84 0.60 8.22 -0.52
CA HIS A 84 0.54 8.55 -1.94
C HIS A 84 0.53 10.06 -2.13
N TYR A 85 0.99 10.54 -3.26
CA TYR A 85 1.03 11.97 -3.59
C TYR A 85 -0.33 12.71 -3.50
N ARG A 86 -1.44 11.95 -3.46
CA ARG A 86 -2.80 12.48 -3.30
C ARG A 86 -3.55 11.91 -2.11
N ARG A 87 -2.89 11.11 -1.26
CA ARG A 87 -3.51 10.51 -0.07
C ARG A 87 -2.53 10.56 1.08
N TYR A 88 -2.96 11.17 2.16
CA TYR A 88 -2.18 11.31 3.40
C TYR A 88 -3.05 10.90 4.58
N PHE A 89 -2.43 10.54 5.70
CA PHE A 89 -3.15 10.40 6.95
C PHE A 89 -3.73 11.75 7.38
N GLU A 90 -4.97 11.79 7.88
CA GLU A 90 -5.60 13.05 8.34
C GLU A 90 -4.80 13.65 9.49
N GLU A 91 -4.34 12.83 10.41
CA GLU A 91 -3.41 13.24 11.44
C GLU A 91 -1.99 13.20 10.88
N ARG A 92 -1.39 14.38 10.72
CA ARG A 92 0.00 14.50 10.25
C ARG A 92 0.94 13.85 11.26
N ILE A 93 1.75 12.91 10.79
CA ILE A 93 2.80 12.30 11.60
C ILE A 93 3.97 13.27 11.67
N THR A 94 4.50 13.48 12.87
CA THR A 94 5.63 14.39 13.16
C THR A 94 6.50 13.76 14.23
N VAL A 95 7.76 14.17 14.33
CA VAL A 95 8.66 13.73 15.42
C VAL A 95 8.02 13.89 16.80
N LYS A 96 7.20 14.95 16.98
CA LYS A 96 6.61 15.30 18.27
C LYS A 96 5.43 14.41 18.68
N ASN A 97 4.75 13.77 17.72
CA ASN A 97 3.55 12.98 18.04
C ASN A 97 3.70 11.47 17.80
N ILE A 98 4.86 11.00 17.34
CA ILE A 98 5.08 9.56 17.11
C ILE A 98 4.84 8.75 18.38
N ASP A 99 5.39 9.18 19.51
CA ASP A 99 5.20 8.48 20.77
C ASP A 99 3.74 8.45 21.24
N HIS A 100 2.95 9.44 20.84
CA HIS A 100 1.50 9.45 21.06
C HIS A 100 0.76 8.55 20.06
N LEU A 101 1.21 8.52 18.82
CA LEU A 101 0.58 7.75 17.74
C LEU A 101 0.88 6.25 17.84
N LEU A 102 2.13 5.90 18.14
CA LEU A 102 2.63 4.53 18.33
C LEU A 102 3.11 4.32 19.77
N ASN A 103 2.25 4.64 20.73
CA ASN A 103 2.51 4.38 22.15
C ASN A 103 2.41 2.88 22.46
N SER A 104 2.54 2.54 23.76
CA SER A 104 2.43 1.14 24.21
C SER A 104 1.14 0.41 23.80
N ASN A 105 0.17 1.10 23.20
CA ASN A 105 -1.11 0.54 22.78
C ASN A 105 -1.19 0.22 21.28
N TYR A 106 -0.26 0.73 20.46
CA TYR A 106 -0.30 0.55 19.01
C TYR A 106 1.06 0.19 18.43
N ASP A 107 1.06 -0.71 17.46
CA ASP A 107 2.27 -1.21 16.80
C ASP A 107 2.41 -0.67 15.37
N ILE A 108 1.28 -0.36 14.73
CA ILE A 108 1.21 0.11 13.34
C ILE A 108 0.02 1.05 13.15
N ILE A 109 0.20 2.05 12.29
CA ILE A 109 -0.88 2.91 11.79
C ILE A 109 -1.28 2.41 10.41
N LEU A 110 -2.56 2.20 10.21
CA LEU A 110 -3.18 1.94 8.90
C LEU A 110 -4.27 2.98 8.61
N PRO A 111 -4.67 3.15 7.33
CA PRO A 111 -5.88 3.90 7.00
C PRO A 111 -7.09 3.36 7.75
N SER A 112 -8.01 4.23 8.16
CA SER A 112 -9.29 3.76 8.70
C SER A 112 -9.95 2.81 7.72
N ALA A 113 -10.34 1.65 8.24
CA ALA A 113 -10.90 0.61 7.41
C ALA A 113 -12.24 1.04 6.78
N ILE A 114 -12.45 0.59 5.57
CA ILE A 114 -13.70 0.74 4.84
C ILE A 114 -14.49 -0.55 5.04
N HIS A 115 -15.73 -0.44 5.56
CA HIS A 115 -16.61 -1.58 5.69
C HIS A 115 -17.34 -1.83 4.38
N LEU A 116 -17.02 -2.95 3.72
CA LEU A 116 -17.65 -3.35 2.48
C LEU A 116 -18.99 -4.03 2.74
N PRO A 117 -19.98 -3.91 1.82
CA PRO A 117 -21.24 -4.62 1.91
C PRO A 117 -21.14 -6.12 1.65
N ALA A 118 -19.99 -6.58 1.11
CA ALA A 118 -19.67 -7.97 0.82
C ALA A 118 -18.29 -8.30 1.40
N THR A 119 -17.89 -9.57 1.32
CA THR A 119 -16.56 -9.99 1.78
C THR A 119 -15.47 -9.41 0.90
N LEU A 120 -14.25 -9.34 1.45
CA LEU A 120 -13.08 -8.83 0.75
C LEU A 120 -12.73 -9.65 -0.51
N PHE A 121 -13.19 -10.88 -0.61
CA PHE A 121 -13.04 -11.71 -1.80
C PHE A 121 -13.50 -11.00 -3.09
N TYR A 122 -14.55 -10.19 -3.01
CA TYR A 122 -15.10 -9.45 -4.15
C TYR A 122 -14.57 -8.01 -4.30
N LYS A 123 -13.63 -7.59 -3.44
CA LYS A 123 -13.10 -6.22 -3.42
C LYS A 123 -12.54 -5.78 -4.76
N PHE A 124 -11.71 -6.60 -5.40
CA PHE A 124 -11.00 -6.21 -6.61
C PHE A 124 -11.64 -6.79 -7.87
N LYS A 125 -12.28 -5.93 -8.64
CA LYS A 125 -12.85 -6.29 -9.94
C LYS A 125 -11.80 -6.68 -11.00
N GLY A 126 -10.55 -6.23 -10.82
CA GLY A 126 -9.44 -6.54 -11.73
C GLY A 126 -8.78 -7.90 -11.48
N LEU A 127 -9.12 -8.59 -10.40
CA LEU A 127 -8.65 -9.96 -10.14
C LEU A 127 -9.62 -10.97 -10.75
N THR A 128 -9.07 -11.93 -11.48
CA THR A 128 -9.82 -13.10 -11.95
C THR A 128 -10.00 -14.11 -10.83
N ASP A 129 -10.87 -15.09 -11.03
CA ASP A 129 -11.00 -16.20 -10.08
C ASP A 129 -9.74 -17.05 -10.04
N GLU A 130 -9.04 -17.19 -11.19
CA GLU A 130 -7.74 -17.86 -11.26
C GLU A 130 -6.69 -17.16 -10.37
N ASP A 131 -6.62 -15.83 -10.42
CA ASP A 131 -5.71 -15.05 -9.56
C ASP A 131 -5.98 -15.30 -8.07
N ARG A 132 -7.25 -15.38 -7.70
CA ARG A 132 -7.66 -15.67 -6.31
C ARG A 132 -7.30 -17.09 -5.89
N VAL A 133 -7.49 -18.07 -6.78
CA VAL A 133 -7.08 -19.46 -6.53
C VAL A 133 -5.57 -19.53 -6.36
N ILE A 134 -4.80 -18.86 -7.23
CA ILE A 134 -3.33 -18.80 -7.12
C ILE A 134 -2.93 -18.18 -5.78
N PHE A 135 -3.55 -17.07 -5.37
CA PHE A 135 -3.26 -16.44 -4.08
C PHE A 135 -3.39 -17.44 -2.92
N PHE A 136 -4.52 -18.14 -2.82
CA PHE A 136 -4.74 -19.09 -1.72
C PHE A 136 -3.85 -20.33 -1.83
N LYS A 137 -3.56 -20.82 -3.04
CA LYS A 137 -2.65 -21.95 -3.24
C LYS A 137 -1.22 -21.62 -2.85
N VAL A 138 -0.71 -20.45 -3.24
CA VAL A 138 0.61 -19.99 -2.82
C VAL A 138 0.66 -19.79 -1.31
N MET A 139 -0.42 -19.26 -0.70
CA MET A 139 -0.50 -19.12 0.75
C MET A 139 -0.47 -20.47 1.46
N GLU A 140 -1.27 -21.44 1.00
CA GLU A 140 -1.34 -22.78 1.58
C GLU A 140 0.00 -23.53 1.48
N GLU A 141 0.66 -23.45 0.32
CA GLU A 141 1.86 -24.25 0.02
C GLU A 141 3.14 -23.65 0.63
N PHE A 142 3.32 -22.32 0.54
CA PHE A 142 4.58 -21.67 0.91
C PHE A 142 4.51 -20.86 2.22
N TYR A 143 3.30 -20.53 2.70
CA TYR A 143 3.05 -19.74 3.91
C TYR A 143 1.91 -20.35 4.74
N PRO A 144 1.93 -21.67 5.02
CA PRO A 144 0.81 -22.36 5.67
C PRO A 144 0.41 -21.76 7.02
N GLU A 145 1.35 -21.15 7.73
CA GLU A 145 1.09 -20.47 9.00
C GLU A 145 0.18 -19.24 8.87
N TYR A 146 0.09 -18.63 7.67
CA TYR A 146 -0.79 -17.49 7.38
C TYR A 146 -2.12 -17.90 6.76
N TYR A 147 -2.25 -19.15 6.28
CA TYR A 147 -3.37 -19.60 5.44
C TYR A 147 -4.75 -19.38 6.11
N GLU A 148 -4.93 -19.86 7.34
CA GLU A 148 -6.19 -19.68 8.06
C GLU A 148 -6.54 -18.20 8.27
N THR A 149 -5.54 -17.39 8.62
CA THR A 149 -5.73 -15.92 8.77
C THR A 149 -6.13 -15.28 7.45
N ALA A 150 -5.53 -15.70 6.33
CA ALA A 150 -5.85 -15.19 5.00
C ALA A 150 -7.27 -15.57 4.57
N VAL A 151 -7.67 -16.83 4.80
CA VAL A 151 -9.03 -17.32 4.52
C VAL A 151 -10.05 -16.52 5.35
N ASP A 152 -9.83 -16.40 6.65
CA ASP A 152 -10.76 -15.68 7.53
C ASP A 152 -10.87 -14.21 7.12
N TYR A 153 -9.75 -13.53 6.89
CA TYR A 153 -9.75 -12.12 6.52
C TYR A 153 -10.44 -11.88 5.16
N ILE A 154 -10.14 -12.68 4.12
CA ILE A 154 -10.62 -12.44 2.76
C ILE A 154 -12.02 -13.01 2.54
N MET A 155 -12.29 -14.23 2.99
CA MET A 155 -13.54 -14.95 2.70
C MET A 155 -14.67 -14.57 3.67
N ASN A 156 -14.35 -14.24 4.92
CA ASN A 156 -15.32 -13.94 5.98
C ASN A 156 -15.31 -12.46 6.38
N GLY A 157 -14.20 -11.75 6.17
CA GLY A 157 -14.03 -10.35 6.52
C GLY A 157 -14.58 -9.39 5.48
N ASN A 158 -14.99 -8.20 5.95
CA ASN A 158 -15.41 -7.09 5.10
C ASN A 158 -14.71 -5.77 5.46
N LYS A 159 -13.71 -5.82 6.34
CA LYS A 159 -12.97 -4.66 6.83
C LYS A 159 -11.75 -4.43 5.96
N ASP A 160 -11.82 -3.46 5.06
CA ASP A 160 -10.81 -3.17 4.05
C ASP A 160 -9.84 -2.07 4.49
N TYR A 161 -8.56 -2.41 4.62
CA TYR A 161 -7.46 -1.46 4.80
C TYR A 161 -6.82 -1.16 3.45
N ALA A 162 -7.37 -0.17 2.74
CA ALA A 162 -7.01 0.12 1.35
C ALA A 162 -5.68 0.87 1.21
N PHE A 163 -5.16 0.87 -0.04
CA PHE A 163 -4.08 1.75 -0.53
C PHE A 163 -2.65 1.40 -0.12
N ASN A 164 -2.39 0.27 0.51
CA ASN A 164 -1.04 -0.09 0.97
C ASN A 164 -0.36 0.97 1.86
N MET A 165 -1.13 1.90 2.44
CA MET A 165 -0.60 2.94 3.32
C MET A 165 -0.38 2.38 4.72
N PHE A 166 0.73 2.75 5.32
CA PHE A 166 1.07 2.35 6.70
C PHE A 166 2.09 3.32 7.31
N PHE A 167 2.26 3.24 8.63
CA PHE A 167 3.39 3.79 9.36
C PHE A 167 3.70 2.90 10.56
N CYS A 168 4.94 2.45 10.71
CA CYS A 168 5.36 1.54 11.78
C CYS A 168 6.86 1.63 12.05
N SER A 169 7.34 0.91 13.08
CA SER A 169 8.77 0.76 13.33
C SER A 169 9.47 0.01 12.20
N TRP A 170 10.75 0.28 12.00
CA TRP A 170 11.59 -0.42 11.02
C TRP A 170 11.58 -1.95 11.20
N LYS A 171 11.54 -2.41 12.43
CA LYS A 171 11.47 -3.84 12.73
C LYS A 171 10.22 -4.48 12.13
N ILE A 172 9.05 -3.89 12.37
CA ILE A 172 7.77 -4.37 11.83
C ILE A 172 7.78 -4.28 10.31
N PHE A 173 8.23 -3.15 9.77
CA PHE A 173 8.35 -2.95 8.32
C PHE A 173 9.20 -4.03 7.65
N SER A 174 10.40 -4.30 8.17
CA SER A 174 11.30 -5.29 7.57
C SER A 174 10.69 -6.68 7.55
N GLN A 175 10.06 -7.11 8.63
CA GLN A 175 9.38 -8.41 8.71
C GLN A 175 8.16 -8.46 7.77
N MET A 176 7.39 -7.38 7.71
CA MET A 176 6.24 -7.27 6.80
C MET A 176 6.68 -7.32 5.33
N MET A 177 7.75 -6.61 4.96
CA MET A 177 8.27 -6.64 3.59
C MET A 177 8.88 -7.98 3.21
N GLU A 178 9.55 -8.65 4.13
CA GLU A 178 10.04 -10.01 3.92
C GLU A 178 8.87 -10.97 3.56
N PHE A 179 7.78 -10.93 4.32
CA PHE A 179 6.58 -11.70 4.03
C PHE A 179 5.95 -11.29 2.71
N VAL A 180 5.67 -9.99 2.51
CA VAL A 180 4.97 -9.48 1.32
C VAL A 180 5.75 -9.81 0.05
N PHE A 181 7.04 -9.46 -0.04
CA PHE A 181 7.83 -9.70 -1.24
C PHE A 181 8.20 -11.16 -1.45
N GLY A 182 8.37 -11.93 -0.37
CA GLY A 182 8.52 -13.36 -0.45
C GLY A 182 7.29 -14.02 -1.10
N PHE A 183 6.09 -13.70 -0.61
CA PHE A 183 4.83 -14.17 -1.17
C PHE A 183 4.65 -13.76 -2.64
N LEU A 184 4.84 -12.48 -2.94
CA LEU A 184 4.67 -11.96 -4.30
C LEU A 184 5.67 -12.58 -5.27
N SER A 185 6.91 -12.83 -4.85
CA SER A 185 7.92 -13.53 -5.66
C SER A 185 7.54 -14.98 -5.96
N CYS A 186 6.94 -15.70 -4.99
CA CYS A 186 6.38 -17.02 -5.25
C CYS A 186 5.23 -16.95 -6.25
N THR A 187 4.35 -15.96 -6.10
CA THR A 187 3.16 -15.79 -6.92
C THR A 187 3.50 -15.42 -8.37
N GLU A 188 4.57 -14.65 -8.62
CA GLU A 188 5.03 -14.31 -9.97
C GLU A 188 5.23 -15.52 -10.88
N LYS A 189 5.53 -16.69 -10.31
CA LYS A 189 5.77 -17.92 -11.09
C LYS A 189 4.50 -18.50 -11.71
N TYR A 190 3.35 -18.16 -11.16
CA TYR A 190 2.06 -18.76 -11.50
C TYR A 190 1.12 -17.78 -12.19
N VAL A 191 1.26 -16.49 -11.92
CA VAL A 191 0.37 -15.46 -12.45
C VAL A 191 0.77 -15.07 -13.87
N LYS A 192 -0.21 -15.07 -14.79
CA LYS A 192 -0.06 -14.51 -16.12
C LYS A 192 -0.47 -13.04 -16.11
N LEU A 193 0.50 -12.15 -16.30
CA LEU A 193 0.26 -10.71 -16.36
C LEU A 193 -0.52 -10.34 -17.60
N GLN A 194 -1.68 -9.69 -17.41
CA GLN A 194 -2.51 -9.22 -18.50
C GLN A 194 -1.95 -7.93 -19.09
N PRO A 195 -1.76 -7.81 -20.42
CA PRO A 195 -1.17 -6.63 -21.06
C PRO A 195 -2.09 -5.39 -21.07
N TYR A 196 -3.34 -5.58 -20.87
CA TYR A 196 -4.39 -4.56 -20.90
C TYR A 196 -5.29 -4.76 -19.68
N THR A 197 -5.69 -3.81 -19.01
CA THR A 197 -6.60 -3.85 -17.88
C THR A 197 -5.95 -3.56 -16.53
N ASN A 198 -6.79 -3.38 -15.55
CA ASN A 198 -6.38 -3.24 -14.15
C ASN A 198 -5.71 -4.51 -13.60
N GLY A 199 -5.88 -5.68 -14.25
CA GLY A 199 -5.20 -6.92 -13.92
C GLY A 199 -3.67 -6.85 -13.99
N ARG A 200 -3.11 -5.87 -14.69
CA ARG A 200 -1.68 -5.57 -14.62
C ARG A 200 -1.19 -5.24 -13.21
N ARG A 201 -2.06 -4.68 -12.37
CA ARG A 201 -1.72 -4.23 -11.01
C ARG A 201 -1.90 -5.32 -9.94
N ILE A 202 -1.88 -6.57 -10.33
CA ILE A 202 -2.24 -7.72 -9.49
C ILE A 202 -1.43 -7.77 -8.19
N PHE A 203 -0.13 -7.50 -8.22
CA PHE A 203 0.70 -7.55 -7.01
C PHE A 203 0.42 -6.39 -6.07
N GLY A 204 0.07 -5.21 -6.62
CA GLY A 204 -0.45 -4.10 -5.83
C GLY A 204 -1.77 -4.43 -5.14
N TYR A 205 -2.65 -5.20 -5.80
CA TYR A 205 -3.92 -5.66 -5.19
C TYR A 205 -3.68 -6.75 -4.14
N PHE A 206 -2.79 -7.70 -4.40
CA PHE A 206 -2.46 -8.74 -3.44
C PHE A 206 -1.86 -8.16 -2.16
N SER A 207 -1.01 -7.14 -2.27
CA SER A 207 -0.41 -6.52 -1.09
C SER A 207 -1.43 -5.83 -0.20
N GLU A 208 -2.53 -5.30 -0.75
CA GLU A 208 -3.63 -4.76 0.06
C GLU A 208 -4.35 -5.84 0.90
N TYR A 209 -4.18 -7.12 0.57
CA TYR A 209 -4.57 -8.23 1.46
C TYR A 209 -3.43 -8.63 2.39
N LEU A 210 -2.19 -8.71 1.88
CA LEU A 210 -1.04 -9.24 2.62
C LEU A 210 -0.68 -8.40 3.83
N ILE A 211 -0.70 -7.07 3.72
CA ILE A 211 -0.38 -6.16 4.84
C ILE A 211 -1.33 -6.38 6.03
N PRO A 212 -2.67 -6.34 5.87
CA PRO A 212 -3.58 -6.67 6.96
C PRO A 212 -3.45 -8.11 7.48
N ILE A 213 -3.24 -9.10 6.59
CA ILE A 213 -3.04 -10.50 6.98
C ILE A 213 -1.80 -10.61 7.88
N PHE A 214 -0.69 -9.95 7.53
CA PHE A 214 0.49 -9.89 8.38
C PHE A 214 0.17 -9.31 9.75
N CYS A 215 -0.53 -8.18 9.79
CA CYS A 215 -0.91 -7.53 11.04
C CYS A 215 -1.77 -8.44 11.93
N LEU A 216 -2.77 -9.10 11.35
CA LEU A 216 -3.67 -10.01 12.06
C LEU A 216 -2.93 -11.26 12.57
N LYS A 217 -2.10 -11.88 11.72
CA LYS A 217 -1.30 -13.05 12.10
C LYS A 217 -0.38 -12.77 13.27
N HIS A 218 0.28 -11.61 13.26
CA HIS A 218 1.19 -11.20 14.32
C HIS A 218 0.49 -10.47 15.48
N ARG A 219 -0.86 -10.40 15.46
CA ARG A 219 -1.67 -9.72 16.49
C ARG A 219 -1.21 -8.29 16.77
N LEU A 220 -0.78 -7.58 15.72
CA LEU A 220 -0.37 -6.20 15.84
C LEU A 220 -1.58 -5.33 16.21
N ARG A 221 -1.36 -4.42 17.13
CA ARG A 221 -2.38 -3.45 17.55
C ARG A 221 -2.41 -2.30 16.54
N ILE A 222 -3.46 -2.28 15.74
CA ILE A 222 -3.61 -1.32 14.65
C ILE A 222 -4.25 -0.05 15.18
N LYS A 223 -3.61 1.10 14.92
CA LYS A 223 -4.24 2.42 15.02
C LYS A 223 -4.81 2.80 13.66
N GLU A 224 -6.10 2.94 13.59
CA GLU A 224 -6.78 3.41 12.39
C GLU A 224 -6.79 4.94 12.35
N VAL A 225 -6.30 5.53 11.25
CA VAL A 225 -6.30 6.97 11.03
C VAL A 225 -6.99 7.29 9.71
N PRO A 226 -7.98 8.19 9.68
CA PRO A 226 -8.61 8.61 8.44
C PRO A 226 -7.59 9.17 7.44
N ILE A 227 -7.91 9.05 6.15
CA ILE A 227 -7.09 9.61 5.08
C ILE A 227 -7.70 10.89 4.52
N ILE A 228 -6.84 11.79 4.08
CA ILE A 228 -7.19 12.96 3.29
C ILE A 228 -6.85 12.65 1.83
N SER A 229 -7.85 12.81 0.95
CA SER A 229 -7.64 12.74 -0.50
C SER A 229 -7.53 14.14 -1.07
N MET A 230 -6.42 14.42 -1.78
CA MET A 230 -6.17 15.69 -2.46
C MET A 230 -6.72 15.66 -3.88
N LEU A 231 -7.44 16.69 -4.27
CA LEU A 231 -7.83 16.89 -5.66
C LEU A 231 -6.65 17.46 -6.46
N GLN A 232 -6.65 17.25 -7.77
CA GLN A 232 -5.55 17.64 -8.67
C GLN A 232 -5.21 19.15 -8.63
N SER A 233 -6.18 19.99 -8.26
CA SER A 233 -6.04 21.45 -8.15
C SER A 233 -5.63 21.94 -6.77
N GLU A 234 -5.54 21.07 -5.77
CA GLU A 234 -5.28 21.46 -4.39
C GLU A 234 -3.79 21.29 -4.04
N LYS A 235 -3.20 22.27 -3.38
CA LYS A 235 -1.90 22.09 -2.75
C LYS A 235 -2.06 21.15 -1.56
N PRO A 236 -1.22 20.13 -1.44
CA PRO A 236 -1.21 19.29 -0.25
C PRO A 236 -0.81 20.16 0.95
N ASN A 237 -1.81 20.60 1.69
CA ASN A 237 -1.62 21.41 2.89
C ASN A 237 -2.48 20.83 4.00
N TYR A 238 -1.86 20.33 5.06
CA TYR A 238 -2.56 19.82 6.22
C TYR A 238 -3.41 20.88 6.96
N LEU A 239 -3.23 22.15 6.62
CA LEU A 239 -4.04 23.24 7.18
C LEU A 239 -5.38 23.43 6.45
N VAL A 240 -5.52 22.90 5.24
CA VAL A 240 -6.76 22.98 4.44
C VAL A 240 -7.46 21.63 4.45
N ARG A 241 -8.35 21.43 5.42
CA ARG A 241 -9.10 20.18 5.57
C ARG A 241 -10.34 20.20 4.69
N LYS A 242 -10.33 19.44 3.60
CA LYS A 242 -11.57 19.03 2.91
C LYS A 242 -11.76 17.53 3.12
N LYS A 243 -12.63 17.19 4.06
CA LYS A 243 -13.08 15.80 4.22
C LYS A 243 -13.93 15.42 3.01
N LYS A 244 -13.41 14.56 2.15
CA LYS A 244 -14.27 13.71 1.32
C LYS A 244 -14.25 12.32 1.93
N PRO A 245 -15.42 11.76 2.27
CA PRO A 245 -15.46 10.35 2.60
C PRO A 245 -14.89 9.58 1.40
N CYS A 246 -14.02 8.62 1.66
CA CYS A 246 -13.57 7.68 0.64
C CYS A 246 -14.77 6.80 0.28
N THR A 247 -15.64 7.31 -0.61
CA THR A 247 -16.70 6.49 -1.17
C THR A 247 -16.06 5.61 -2.22
N LEU A 248 -15.96 4.30 -1.90
CA LEU A 248 -15.81 3.32 -2.96
C LEU A 248 -16.95 3.53 -3.96
N PRO A 249 -16.68 3.40 -5.27
CA PRO A 249 -17.76 3.40 -6.24
C PRO A 249 -18.79 2.36 -5.76
N LEU A 250 -20.04 2.78 -5.66
CA LEU A 250 -21.16 1.92 -5.34
C LEU A 250 -21.03 0.61 -6.13
N LEU A 251 -21.39 -0.49 -5.50
CA LEU A 251 -21.54 -1.77 -6.19
C LEU A 251 -22.29 -1.56 -7.50
N PRO A 252 -21.91 -2.24 -8.58
CA PRO A 252 -22.66 -2.16 -9.83
C PRO A 252 -24.14 -2.38 -9.54
N TYR A 253 -24.99 -1.64 -10.22
CA TYR A 253 -26.43 -1.65 -10.05
C TYR A 253 -27.05 -3.06 -10.04
N TRP A 254 -26.54 -3.99 -10.84
CA TRP A 254 -26.97 -5.38 -10.90
C TRP A 254 -26.71 -6.18 -9.61
N LEU A 255 -25.72 -5.77 -8.77
CA LEU A 255 -25.49 -6.38 -7.45
C LEU A 255 -26.44 -5.85 -6.38
N THR A 256 -27.02 -4.67 -6.58
CA THR A 256 -27.94 -4.05 -5.64
C THR A 256 -29.41 -4.31 -5.99
N SER A 257 -29.70 -4.59 -7.26
CA SER A 257 -31.08 -4.77 -7.76
C SER A 257 -31.60 -6.21 -7.76
N GLY A 258 -30.74 -7.20 -7.49
CA GLY A 258 -31.12 -8.61 -7.49
C GLY A 258 -31.60 -9.18 -8.82
N SER A 259 -31.50 -8.40 -9.91
CA SER A 259 -31.86 -8.84 -11.27
C SER A 259 -30.61 -9.10 -12.08
N ILE A 260 -30.45 -10.33 -12.53
CA ILE A 260 -29.50 -10.67 -13.61
C ILE A 260 -30.16 -10.22 -14.91
N PRO A 261 -29.49 -9.37 -15.73
CA PRO A 261 -29.98 -9.12 -17.07
C PRO A 261 -29.93 -10.44 -17.86
N GLU A 262 -31.00 -10.76 -18.54
CA GLU A 262 -31.08 -11.86 -19.49
C GLU A 262 -30.08 -11.69 -20.64
#